data_f12da4d739daece576be6e38baed6054
#
_entry.id   f12da4d739daece576be6e38baed6054
#
_cell.length_a   1.000
_cell.length_b   1.000
_cell.length_c   1.000
_cell.angle_alpha   90.00
_cell.angle_beta   90.00
_cell.angle_gamma   90.00
#
_symmetry.space_group_name_H-M   'P 1'
#
loop_
_entity.id
_entity.type
_entity.pdbx_description
1 polymer ?
#
loop_
_entity_poly.entity_id
_entity_poly.type
_entity_poly.pdbx_seq_one_letter_code
_entity_poly.pdbx_strand_id
1 'polypeptide(L)'
;MRLTKRCSAACLLILAGCVAQPDRYAPPMQRKPMIGPEKSHLKHFIAMNDPYAEEHFIRDVRPLEAGYYRWTGQKPTLQFVLSSTRDLKFKADFSISSETFRQTGPFHIEYYVNGRLLEKVLYDSPGEKRYEKPVPAEWLVKGGDTVVAIELEKVYVAEADKAQLGVTLVRAGFQD
;
A
#
# COMPACT_ATOMS: atom_id res chain seq x y z
N MET A 1 -14.59 43.60 -90.80
CA MET A 1 -15.27 43.97 -89.56
C MET A 1 -14.36 43.46 -88.42
N ARG A 2 -13.79 44.34 -87.62
CA ARG A 2 -12.69 44.05 -86.74
C ARG A 2 -13.19 43.92 -85.32
N LEU A 3 -12.94 42.74 -84.69
CA LEU A 3 -13.14 42.47 -83.26
C LEU A 3 -12.00 43.10 -82.50
N THR A 4 -12.28 43.90 -81.53
CA THR A 4 -11.30 44.32 -80.50
C THR A 4 -11.53 43.60 -79.26
N LYS A 5 -10.52 42.77 -78.86
CA LYS A 5 -10.41 42.11 -77.57
C LYS A 5 -10.00 43.11 -76.51
N ARG A 6 -10.79 43.23 -75.43
CA ARG A 6 -10.39 43.93 -74.24
C ARG A 6 -10.09 42.87 -73.16
N CYS A 7 -8.77 42.73 -72.83
CA CYS A 7 -8.34 41.98 -71.67
C CYS A 7 -8.58 42.80 -70.42
N SER A 8 -9.42 42.31 -69.54
CA SER A 8 -9.53 42.82 -68.18
C SER A 8 -8.56 42.06 -67.32
N ALA A 9 -7.51 42.72 -66.83
CA ALA A 9 -6.56 42.18 -65.83
C ALA A 9 -7.22 42.30 -64.46
N ALA A 10 -7.59 41.15 -63.86
CA ALA A 10 -8.02 41.07 -62.47
C ALA A 10 -6.75 41.05 -61.58
N CYS A 11 -6.54 42.15 -60.88
CA CYS A 11 -5.52 42.19 -59.83
C CYS A 11 -6.01 41.38 -58.64
N LEU A 12 -5.41 40.19 -58.42
CA LEU A 12 -5.54 39.45 -57.17
C LEU A 12 -4.64 40.10 -56.12
N LEU A 13 -5.24 40.85 -55.23
CA LEU A 13 -4.57 41.31 -53.99
C LEU A 13 -4.50 40.14 -53.01
N ILE A 14 -3.33 39.51 -52.94
CA ILE A 14 -3.01 38.53 -51.90
C ILE A 14 -2.68 39.31 -50.63
N LEU A 15 -3.64 39.39 -49.72
CA LEU A 15 -3.40 39.86 -48.35
C LEU A 15 -2.56 38.82 -47.63
N ALA A 16 -1.25 38.99 -47.66
CA ALA A 16 -0.35 38.25 -46.75
C ALA A 16 -0.60 38.77 -45.32
N GLY A 17 -1.56 38.15 -44.64
CA GLY A 17 -1.74 38.35 -43.21
C GLY A 17 -0.51 37.76 -42.51
N CYS A 18 0.41 38.62 -42.02
CA CYS A 18 1.40 38.22 -41.05
C CYS A 18 0.65 37.77 -39.80
N VAL A 19 0.43 36.47 -39.69
CA VAL A 19 0.09 35.86 -38.39
C VAL A 19 1.35 35.95 -37.55
N ALA A 20 1.46 36.96 -36.69
CA ALA A 20 2.45 37.00 -35.66
C ALA A 20 2.24 35.72 -34.83
N GLN A 21 3.18 34.78 -34.93
CA GLN A 21 3.20 33.65 -33.97
C GLN A 21 3.26 34.26 -32.58
N PRO A 22 2.32 33.94 -31.70
CA PRO A 22 2.43 34.37 -30.31
C PRO A 22 3.78 33.87 -29.78
N ASP A 23 4.55 34.78 -29.18
CA ASP A 23 5.73 34.44 -28.45
C ASP A 23 5.45 33.19 -27.63
N ARG A 24 6.36 32.22 -27.70
CA ARG A 24 6.19 30.96 -26.98
C ARG A 24 5.75 31.27 -25.57
N TYR A 25 4.50 30.96 -25.26
CA TYR A 25 4.01 30.99 -23.91
C TYR A 25 4.84 29.98 -23.14
N ALA A 26 5.85 30.44 -22.41
CA ALA A 26 6.47 29.61 -21.41
C ALA A 26 5.33 29.20 -20.47
N PRO A 27 5.00 27.90 -20.33
CA PRO A 27 3.96 27.50 -19.41
C PRO A 27 4.29 28.12 -18.06
N PRO A 28 3.30 28.73 -17.37
CA PRO A 28 3.55 29.30 -16.06
C PRO A 28 4.29 28.26 -15.24
N MET A 29 5.45 28.61 -14.68
CA MET A 29 6.19 27.70 -13.82
C MET A 29 5.18 27.22 -12.77
N GLN A 30 4.70 26.00 -12.92
CA GLN A 30 3.96 25.36 -11.87
C GLN A 30 4.91 25.27 -10.68
N ARG A 31 4.80 26.25 -9.82
CA ARG A 31 5.36 26.13 -8.47
C ARG A 31 4.57 25.00 -7.83
N LYS A 32 5.03 23.76 -8.04
CA LYS A 32 4.66 22.70 -7.11
C LYS A 32 4.97 23.29 -5.73
N PRO A 33 4.00 23.37 -4.83
CA PRO A 33 4.36 23.68 -3.46
C PRO A 33 5.49 22.72 -3.14
N MET A 34 6.64 23.22 -2.65
CA MET A 34 7.65 22.39 -2.04
C MET A 34 7.00 21.84 -0.76
N ILE A 35 6.17 20.81 -0.95
CA ILE A 35 5.83 19.89 0.11
C ILE A 35 7.18 19.22 0.33
N GLY A 36 7.90 19.65 1.36
CA GLY A 36 9.08 18.93 1.83
C GLY A 36 8.70 17.46 1.92
N PRO A 37 9.64 16.51 1.76
CA PRO A 37 9.30 15.10 1.84
C PRO A 37 8.46 14.91 3.10
N GLU A 38 7.22 14.48 2.90
CA GLU A 38 6.29 14.24 4.00
C GLU A 38 7.02 13.28 4.94
N LYS A 39 7.18 13.68 6.18
CA LYS A 39 7.93 12.87 7.14
C LYS A 39 7.17 11.56 7.27
N SER A 40 7.73 10.47 6.79
CA SER A 40 7.18 9.14 6.98
C SER A 40 7.01 8.88 8.47
N HIS A 41 5.81 8.46 8.89
CA HIS A 41 5.50 8.07 10.27
C HIS A 41 5.69 6.56 10.48
N LEU A 42 6.32 5.88 9.52
CA LEU A 42 6.61 4.46 9.63
C LEU A 42 7.51 4.18 10.84
N LYS A 43 7.08 3.26 11.67
CA LYS A 43 7.71 2.81 12.91
C LYS A 43 8.21 1.39 12.77
N HIS A 44 9.00 0.91 13.72
CA HIS A 44 9.42 -0.48 13.82
C HIS A 44 8.32 -1.38 14.41
N PHE A 45 7.40 -0.82 15.18
CA PHE A 45 6.30 -1.54 15.84
C PHE A 45 5.06 -0.64 15.92
N ILE A 46 3.87 -1.22 15.69
CA ILE A 46 2.63 -0.46 15.61
C ILE A 46 1.47 -1.19 16.28
N ALA A 47 0.61 -0.43 16.95
CA ALA A 47 -0.73 -0.85 17.32
C ALA A 47 -1.73 -0.49 16.21
N MET A 48 -2.74 -1.30 16.01
CA MET A 48 -3.71 -1.11 14.91
C MET A 48 -4.58 0.15 15.06
N ASN A 49 -4.62 0.76 16.23
CA ASN A 49 -5.28 2.02 16.52
C ASN A 49 -4.34 3.25 16.52
N ASP A 50 -3.08 3.09 16.12
CA ASP A 50 -2.18 4.23 15.93
C ASP A 50 -2.74 5.16 14.85
N PRO A 51 -2.72 6.49 15.02
CA PRO A 51 -3.21 7.43 14.02
C PRO A 51 -2.55 7.29 12.63
N TYR A 52 -1.33 6.78 12.59
CA TYR A 52 -0.56 6.57 11.36
C TYR A 52 -0.50 5.09 10.93
N ALA A 53 -1.35 4.24 11.51
CA ALA A 53 -1.36 2.81 11.21
C ALA A 53 -1.51 2.52 9.71
N GLU A 54 -2.31 3.32 9.02
CA GLU A 54 -2.60 3.10 7.58
C GLU A 54 -1.39 3.27 6.68
N GLU A 55 -0.39 4.07 7.09
CA GLU A 55 0.87 4.19 6.34
C GLU A 55 1.68 2.88 6.31
N HIS A 56 1.43 1.98 7.28
CA HIS A 56 2.07 0.68 7.35
C HIS A 56 1.41 -0.39 6.46
N PHE A 57 0.18 -0.17 5.99
CA PHE A 57 -0.58 -1.22 5.29
C PHE A 57 -0.31 -1.20 3.80
N ILE A 58 0.16 -2.32 3.26
CA ILE A 58 0.32 -2.53 1.83
C ILE A 58 -0.95 -3.16 1.26
N ARG A 59 -1.52 -4.17 1.96
CA ARG A 59 -2.76 -4.84 1.51
C ARG A 59 -3.38 -5.68 2.62
N ASP A 60 -4.63 -6.09 2.40
CA ASP A 60 -5.40 -7.06 3.18
C ASP A 60 -5.55 -6.70 4.67
N VAL A 61 -5.53 -5.42 5.01
CA VAL A 61 -5.86 -4.89 6.34
C VAL A 61 -7.08 -4.00 6.21
N ARG A 62 -8.13 -4.28 7.00
CA ARG A 62 -9.41 -3.59 6.95
C ARG A 62 -9.43 -2.36 7.87
N PRO A 63 -10.46 -1.52 7.77
CA PRO A 63 -10.64 -0.41 8.69
C PRO A 63 -10.63 -0.82 10.16
N LEU A 64 -10.33 0.15 11.04
CA LEU A 64 -10.29 -0.07 12.49
C LEU A 64 -11.68 -0.41 13.02
N GLU A 65 -11.77 -1.47 13.83
CA GLU A 65 -12.99 -1.86 14.52
C GLU A 65 -12.81 -1.87 16.03
N ALA A 66 -13.91 -1.63 16.75
CA ALA A 66 -13.94 -1.55 18.21
C ALA A 66 -12.85 -0.66 18.85
N GLY A 67 -12.19 0.20 18.06
CA GLY A 67 -11.16 1.13 18.52
C GLY A 67 -9.78 0.53 18.78
N TYR A 68 -9.53 -0.75 18.51
CA TYR A 68 -8.25 -1.38 18.85
C TYR A 68 -7.75 -2.49 17.92
N TYR A 69 -8.59 -3.09 17.06
CA TYR A 69 -8.17 -4.14 16.13
C TYR A 69 -8.61 -3.87 14.70
N ARG A 70 -7.99 -4.59 13.76
CA ARG A 70 -8.38 -4.59 12.35
C ARG A 70 -8.51 -6.03 11.86
N TRP A 71 -9.57 -6.33 11.13
CA TRP A 71 -9.67 -7.58 10.40
C TRP A 71 -8.63 -7.62 9.29
N THR A 72 -8.13 -8.82 9.04
CA THR A 72 -7.25 -9.08 7.89
C THR A 72 -7.98 -9.86 6.81
N GLY A 73 -7.49 -9.75 5.57
CA GLY A 73 -7.78 -10.71 4.52
C GLY A 73 -6.88 -11.94 4.61
N GLN A 74 -6.65 -12.60 3.47
CA GLN A 74 -5.86 -13.82 3.42
C GLN A 74 -4.35 -13.58 3.59
N LYS A 75 -3.84 -12.43 3.09
CA LYS A 75 -2.40 -12.14 3.12
C LYS A 75 -2.11 -10.69 3.53
N PRO A 76 -2.46 -10.30 4.80
CA PRO A 76 -2.10 -8.98 5.29
C PRO A 76 -0.60 -8.74 5.13
N THR A 77 -0.28 -7.60 4.54
CA THR A 77 1.09 -7.22 4.26
C THR A 77 1.33 -5.82 4.79
N LEU A 78 2.37 -5.68 5.61
CA LEU A 78 2.72 -4.45 6.30
C LEU A 78 4.17 -4.06 5.98
N GLN A 79 4.48 -2.78 6.11
CA GLN A 79 5.83 -2.24 5.99
C GLN A 79 6.25 -1.53 7.28
N PHE A 80 7.55 -1.63 7.59
CA PHE A 80 8.16 -1.06 8.79
C PHE A 80 9.49 -0.42 8.45
N VAL A 81 9.88 0.62 9.21
CA VAL A 81 11.22 1.20 9.14
C VAL A 81 11.96 0.90 10.45
N LEU A 82 13.14 0.29 10.30
CA LEU A 82 13.94 -0.18 11.42
C LEU A 82 15.14 0.75 11.67
N SER A 83 15.32 1.19 12.90
CA SER A 83 16.51 1.95 13.34
C SER A 83 17.73 1.06 13.59
N SER A 84 17.51 -0.24 13.87
CA SER A 84 18.52 -1.27 14.06
C SER A 84 18.08 -2.55 13.35
N THR A 85 19.02 -3.44 13.06
CA THR A 85 18.76 -4.79 12.52
C THR A 85 19.27 -5.89 13.43
N ARG A 86 19.79 -5.53 14.63
CA ARG A 86 20.39 -6.50 15.56
C ARG A 86 19.34 -7.01 16.53
N ASP A 87 19.37 -8.32 16.76
CA ASP A 87 18.61 -9.03 17.81
C ASP A 87 17.11 -8.77 17.79
N LEU A 88 16.57 -8.40 16.61
CA LEU A 88 15.15 -8.12 16.44
C LEU A 88 14.34 -9.40 16.25
N LYS A 89 13.18 -9.41 16.90
CA LYS A 89 12.13 -10.41 16.71
C LYS A 89 10.94 -9.76 15.99
N PHE A 90 10.35 -10.46 15.08
CA PHE A 90 9.03 -10.09 14.60
C PHE A 90 7.99 -10.59 15.61
N LYS A 91 7.10 -9.68 16.00
CA LYS A 91 6.00 -9.95 16.95
C LYS A 91 4.66 -9.56 16.32
N ALA A 92 3.65 -10.37 16.57
CA ALA A 92 2.27 -10.07 16.19
C ALA A 92 1.31 -10.58 17.25
N ASP A 93 0.45 -9.70 17.74
CA ASP A 93 -0.66 -10.06 18.62
C ASP A 93 -1.97 -9.96 17.81
N PHE A 94 -2.72 -11.05 17.80
CA PHE A 94 -3.95 -11.17 17.02
C PHE A 94 -4.92 -12.13 17.69
N SER A 95 -6.15 -12.19 17.19
CA SER A 95 -7.12 -13.19 17.64
C SER A 95 -7.72 -13.91 16.43
N ILE A 96 -7.94 -15.20 16.62
CA ILE A 96 -8.73 -16.05 15.72
C ILE A 96 -10.13 -16.08 16.28
N SER A 97 -11.11 -15.52 15.57
CA SER A 97 -12.49 -15.52 16.07
C SER A 97 -13.04 -16.94 16.13
N SER A 98 -13.91 -17.18 17.10
CA SER A 98 -14.57 -18.49 17.23
C SER A 98 -15.39 -18.84 15.98
N GLU A 99 -15.98 -17.84 15.31
CA GLU A 99 -16.73 -18.04 14.09
C GLU A 99 -15.80 -18.43 12.93
N THR A 100 -14.70 -17.69 12.71
CA THR A 100 -13.68 -18.05 11.70
C THR A 100 -13.20 -19.47 11.95
N PHE A 101 -12.82 -19.81 13.17
CA PHE A 101 -12.31 -21.14 13.50
C PHE A 101 -13.33 -22.25 13.29
N ARG A 102 -14.60 -22.02 13.63
CA ARG A 102 -15.68 -22.97 13.40
C ARG A 102 -15.87 -23.32 11.93
N GLN A 103 -15.65 -22.34 11.03
CA GLN A 103 -15.81 -22.51 9.59
C GLN A 103 -14.55 -23.10 8.91
N THR A 104 -13.38 -22.76 9.38
CA THR A 104 -12.11 -23.16 8.74
C THR A 104 -11.47 -24.40 9.39
N GLY A 105 -11.77 -24.68 10.67
CA GLY A 105 -11.04 -25.64 11.49
C GLY A 105 -9.60 -25.16 11.75
N PRO A 106 -8.71 -26.07 12.14
CA PRO A 106 -7.26 -25.77 12.24
C PRO A 106 -6.67 -25.35 10.89
N PHE A 107 -5.76 -24.38 10.92
CA PHE A 107 -5.07 -23.89 9.72
C PHE A 107 -3.67 -23.37 10.05
N HIS A 108 -2.84 -23.31 9.02
CA HIS A 108 -1.50 -22.75 9.15
C HIS A 108 -1.51 -21.25 8.83
N ILE A 109 -0.61 -20.54 9.52
CA ILE A 109 -0.20 -19.19 9.17
C ILE A 109 1.28 -19.21 8.84
N GLU A 110 1.64 -18.65 7.69
CA GLU A 110 3.01 -18.50 7.24
C GLU A 110 3.43 -17.02 7.40
N TYR A 111 4.57 -16.82 8.04
CA TYR A 111 5.14 -15.50 8.30
C TYR A 111 6.33 -15.27 7.38
N TYR A 112 6.30 -14.18 6.64
CA TYR A 112 7.37 -13.82 5.70
C TYR A 112 7.97 -12.47 6.07
N VAL A 113 9.29 -12.35 5.96
CA VAL A 113 10.03 -11.10 6.10
C VAL A 113 10.82 -10.88 4.81
N ASN A 114 10.59 -9.75 4.13
CA ASN A 114 11.19 -9.40 2.85
C ASN A 114 11.12 -10.56 1.82
N GLY A 115 9.96 -11.23 1.77
CA GLY A 115 9.67 -12.34 0.87
C GLY A 115 10.29 -13.68 1.28
N ARG A 116 10.98 -13.77 2.40
CA ARG A 116 11.57 -15.02 2.93
C ARG A 116 10.69 -15.60 4.02
N LEU A 117 10.40 -16.89 3.94
CA LEU A 117 9.62 -17.60 4.95
C LEU A 117 10.38 -17.65 6.27
N LEU A 118 9.83 -16.99 7.29
CA LEU A 118 10.37 -17.00 8.64
C LEU A 118 9.90 -18.24 9.41
N GLU A 119 8.61 -18.55 9.32
CA GLU A 119 8.03 -19.73 9.97
C GLU A 119 6.62 -20.02 9.42
N LYS A 120 6.23 -21.29 9.53
CA LYS A 120 4.86 -21.78 9.31
C LYS A 120 4.35 -22.39 10.63
N VAL A 121 3.24 -21.87 11.16
CA VAL A 121 2.71 -22.26 12.47
C VAL A 121 1.29 -22.78 12.30
N LEU A 122 0.98 -23.95 12.89
CA LEU A 122 -0.38 -24.49 12.97
C LEU A 122 -1.10 -23.85 14.17
N TYR A 123 -2.29 -23.32 13.94
CA TYR A 123 -3.20 -22.87 14.99
C TYR A 123 -4.40 -23.81 15.05
N ASP A 124 -4.55 -24.50 16.16
CA ASP A 124 -5.53 -25.56 16.41
C ASP A 124 -6.69 -25.14 17.33
N SER A 125 -6.75 -23.88 17.70
CA SER A 125 -7.76 -23.35 18.61
C SER A 125 -8.04 -21.86 18.33
N PRO A 126 -9.27 -21.36 18.57
CA PRO A 126 -9.59 -19.93 18.49
C PRO A 126 -9.00 -19.14 19.66
N GLY A 127 -9.28 -17.83 19.68
CA GLY A 127 -8.90 -16.91 20.75
C GLY A 127 -7.62 -16.15 20.47
N GLU A 128 -7.13 -15.46 21.51
CA GLU A 128 -5.94 -14.61 21.43
C GLU A 128 -4.67 -15.43 21.17
N LYS A 129 -3.83 -14.90 20.31
CA LYS A 129 -2.55 -15.49 19.93
C LYS A 129 -1.47 -14.43 20.01
N ARG A 130 -0.28 -14.87 20.41
CA ARG A 130 0.94 -14.09 20.33
C ARG A 130 1.96 -14.87 19.53
N TYR A 131 2.44 -14.26 18.47
CA TYR A 131 3.56 -14.76 17.68
C TYR A 131 4.81 -13.95 17.98
N GLU A 132 5.94 -14.62 18.18
CA GLU A 132 7.24 -13.99 18.37
C GLU A 132 8.33 -14.90 17.81
N LYS A 133 9.17 -14.36 16.90
CA LYS A 133 10.27 -15.13 16.31
C LYS A 133 11.46 -14.23 16.01
N PRO A 134 12.70 -14.59 16.40
CA PRO A 134 13.92 -13.90 15.96
C PRO A 134 14.02 -13.87 14.44
N VAL A 135 14.44 -12.72 13.90
CA VAL A 135 14.64 -12.54 12.45
C VAL A 135 16.12 -12.39 12.16
N PRO A 136 16.68 -13.16 11.21
CA PRO A 136 18.08 -13.00 10.80
C PRO A 136 18.38 -11.56 10.38
N ALA A 137 19.44 -10.97 10.94
CA ALA A 137 19.80 -9.56 10.70
C ALA A 137 20.02 -9.23 9.22
N GLU A 138 20.53 -10.20 8.46
CA GLU A 138 20.78 -10.10 7.01
C GLU A 138 19.49 -10.08 6.16
N TRP A 139 18.32 -10.32 6.77
CA TRP A 139 17.03 -10.18 6.10
C TRP A 139 16.44 -8.77 6.27
N LEU A 140 16.98 -7.99 7.20
CA LEU A 140 16.46 -6.69 7.61
C LEU A 140 17.23 -5.55 6.95
N VAL A 141 16.54 -4.42 6.74
CA VAL A 141 17.12 -3.22 6.13
C VAL A 141 17.07 -2.07 7.14
N LYS A 142 18.25 -1.56 7.53
CA LYS A 142 18.33 -0.40 8.43
C LYS A 142 17.94 0.86 7.69
N GLY A 143 16.97 1.60 8.21
CA GLY A 143 16.52 2.88 7.65
C GLY A 143 15.77 2.77 6.32
N GLY A 144 15.52 1.56 5.84
CA GLY A 144 14.71 1.28 4.65
C GLY A 144 13.49 0.44 4.99
N ASP A 145 12.67 0.18 3.99
CA ASP A 145 11.44 -0.57 4.16
C ASP A 145 11.71 -2.06 4.41
N THR A 146 11.15 -2.54 5.50
CA THR A 146 11.09 -3.97 5.82
C THR A 146 9.64 -4.42 5.68
N VAL A 147 9.39 -5.33 4.75
CA VAL A 147 8.04 -5.81 4.45
C VAL A 147 7.78 -7.15 5.15
N VAL A 148 6.66 -7.23 5.83
CA VAL A 148 6.15 -8.46 6.46
C VAL A 148 4.84 -8.86 5.81
N ALA A 149 4.72 -10.12 5.40
CA ALA A 149 3.47 -10.72 4.99
C ALA A 149 3.11 -11.87 5.94
N ILE A 150 1.83 -11.91 6.31
CA ILE A 150 1.26 -12.99 7.14
C ILE A 150 0.23 -13.71 6.25
N GLU A 151 0.55 -14.91 5.79
CA GLU A 151 -0.30 -15.63 4.85
C GLU A 151 -1.09 -16.72 5.57
N LEU A 152 -2.42 -16.61 5.50
CA LEU A 152 -3.34 -17.57 6.11
C LEU A 152 -3.70 -18.64 5.08
N GLU A 153 -3.54 -19.91 5.44
CA GLU A 153 -3.95 -21.04 4.59
C GLU A 153 -5.45 -21.01 4.28
N LYS A 154 -6.27 -20.58 5.26
CA LYS A 154 -7.72 -20.50 5.14
C LYS A 154 -8.24 -19.20 5.73
N VAL A 155 -9.31 -18.68 5.16
CA VAL A 155 -10.07 -17.53 5.65
C VAL A 155 -11.56 -17.85 5.66
N TYR A 156 -12.31 -17.22 6.53
CA TYR A 156 -13.76 -17.25 6.50
C TYR A 156 -14.27 -16.28 5.42
N VAL A 157 -15.23 -16.72 4.62
CA VAL A 157 -15.92 -15.87 3.65
C VAL A 157 -17.30 -15.52 4.18
N ALA A 158 -17.49 -14.28 4.57
CA ALA A 158 -18.76 -13.80 5.10
C ALA A 158 -19.88 -13.91 4.04
N GLU A 159 -21.04 -14.44 4.42
CA GLU A 159 -22.14 -14.69 3.47
C GLU A 159 -22.74 -13.39 2.91
N ALA A 160 -22.80 -12.36 3.74
CA ALA A 160 -23.50 -11.11 3.43
C ALA A 160 -22.82 -10.30 2.33
N ASP A 161 -21.49 -10.14 2.37
CA ASP A 161 -20.73 -9.26 1.49
C ASP A 161 -19.58 -9.97 0.77
N LYS A 162 -19.47 -11.29 0.97
CA LYS A 162 -18.37 -12.14 0.44
C LYS A 162 -16.99 -11.69 0.91
N ALA A 163 -16.93 -10.95 2.01
CA ALA A 163 -15.69 -10.51 2.60
C ALA A 163 -14.83 -11.68 3.09
N GLN A 164 -13.58 -11.71 2.69
CA GLN A 164 -12.61 -12.64 3.27
C GLN A 164 -12.15 -12.10 4.63
N LEU A 165 -12.37 -12.87 5.68
CA LEU A 165 -12.03 -12.53 7.06
C LEU A 165 -11.04 -13.56 7.60
N GLY A 166 -9.82 -13.09 7.85
CA GLY A 166 -8.74 -13.89 8.41
C GLY A 166 -8.73 -13.82 9.93
N VAL A 167 -7.76 -13.08 10.48
CA VAL A 167 -7.60 -12.85 11.92
C VAL A 167 -7.87 -11.39 12.25
N THR A 168 -8.12 -11.08 13.52
CA THR A 168 -8.17 -9.71 14.03
C THR A 168 -6.81 -9.32 14.56
N LEU A 169 -6.09 -8.46 13.84
CA LEU A 169 -4.77 -7.99 14.22
C LEU A 169 -4.89 -6.82 15.21
N VAL A 170 -4.11 -6.86 16.29
CA VAL A 170 -4.09 -5.85 17.35
C VAL A 170 -2.82 -5.00 17.27
N ARG A 171 -1.67 -5.66 17.11
CA ARG A 171 -0.38 -4.99 16.95
C ARG A 171 0.62 -5.90 16.24
N ALA A 172 1.58 -5.29 15.54
CA ALA A 172 2.63 -6.02 14.85
C ALA A 172 3.88 -5.16 14.69
N GLY A 173 5.02 -5.80 14.48
CA GLY A 173 6.28 -5.16 14.16
C GLY A 173 7.48 -5.85 14.76
N PHE A 174 8.58 -5.10 14.89
CA PHE A 174 9.86 -5.61 15.33
C PHE A 174 10.22 -5.03 16.70
N GLN A 175 10.67 -5.87 17.59
CA GLN A 175 11.21 -5.53 18.92
C GLN A 175 12.37 -6.48 19.26
N ASP A 176 13.24 -6.06 20.15
CA ASP A 176 14.26 -6.86 20.82
C ASP A 176 13.68 -7.82 21.89
#